data_ac78357282c894ca88b8e5c342d50080
#
_entry.id   ac78357282c894ca88b8e5c342d50080
#
_cell.length_a   1.000
_cell.length_b   1.000
_cell.length_c   1.000
_cell.angle_alpha   90.00
_cell.angle_beta   90.00
_cell.angle_gamma   90.00
#
_symmetry.space_group_name_H-M   'P 1'
#
loop_
_entity.id
_entity.type
_entity.pdbx_description
1 polymer ?
#
loop_
_entity_poly.entity_id
_entity_poly.type
_entity_poly.pdbx_seq_one_letter_code
_entity_poly.pdbx_strand_id
1 'polypeptide(L)'
;MSIRVGIVGISGFGGGEAMRLVASHPSFELVYAAGEGSAGSRLVDRFPGVPAKLAKLVIEKWDPATLPKLDVLLASLPTGASAEVLARVPREVKIVDIGGDHRYVEGWTYGLADVWPAEIAGQTRVANPGCYPAATLGALAPLLVDKLIEPGNIVIDVKTGISGAGRGGADSKFGYAESNENLVPYGLLKHVHMPEIAKTIERLSGGSAAGLVFTPHLVPMTRGVLATIYCRGRATTGPTTGQCLDAARRFYAGRAFVRVTDKPPQTKWATGSNLAFVSYAADPERNLVIAMGVVDNLGKGAAGQAVQNANLICGLPETAGLDGVPVWP
;
A
#
# COMPACT_ATOMS: atom_id res chain seq x y z
N MET A 1 -17.25 -21.41 7.08
CA MET A 1 -17.87 -20.20 7.67
C MET A 1 -17.24 -19.01 7.02
N SER A 2 -18.02 -17.98 6.65
CA SER A 2 -17.49 -16.73 6.12
C SER A 2 -16.90 -15.90 7.26
N ILE A 3 -15.81 -15.18 6.97
CA ILE A 3 -15.17 -14.22 7.89
C ILE A 3 -15.91 -12.89 7.74
N ARG A 4 -16.43 -12.38 8.84
CA ARG A 4 -17.25 -11.16 8.90
C ARG A 4 -16.36 -9.93 8.90
N VAL A 5 -16.41 -9.15 7.83
CA VAL A 5 -15.55 -7.97 7.61
C VAL A 5 -16.35 -6.68 7.77
N GLY A 6 -15.78 -5.74 8.50
CA GLY A 6 -16.22 -4.34 8.54
C GLY A 6 -15.23 -3.44 7.78
N ILE A 7 -15.74 -2.35 7.19
CA ILE A 7 -14.92 -1.30 6.59
C ILE A 7 -15.30 0.05 7.16
N VAL A 8 -14.35 0.75 7.76
CA VAL A 8 -14.49 2.15 8.19
C VAL A 8 -13.77 3.07 7.20
N GLY A 9 -14.37 4.20 6.86
CA GLY A 9 -13.86 5.10 5.83
C GLY A 9 -14.24 4.66 4.40
N ILE A 10 -15.36 3.94 4.26
CA ILE A 10 -15.81 3.35 2.98
C ILE A 10 -16.06 4.40 1.89
N SER A 11 -16.36 5.63 2.26
CA SER A 11 -16.65 6.73 1.33
C SER A 11 -15.41 7.23 0.57
N GLY A 12 -14.21 6.96 1.08
CA GLY A 12 -12.93 7.28 0.47
C GLY A 12 -12.55 6.34 -0.69
N PHE A 13 -11.50 6.69 -1.45
CA PHE A 13 -11.01 5.83 -2.52
C PHE A 13 -10.44 4.49 -2.00
N GLY A 14 -9.67 4.53 -0.91
CA GLY A 14 -9.12 3.31 -0.30
C GLY A 14 -10.21 2.40 0.27
N GLY A 15 -11.21 2.98 0.97
CA GLY A 15 -12.34 2.21 1.51
C GLY A 15 -13.22 1.62 0.40
N GLY A 16 -13.48 2.39 -0.68
CA GLY A 16 -14.21 1.90 -1.85
C GLY A 16 -13.46 0.77 -2.57
N GLU A 17 -12.15 0.84 -2.68
CA GLU A 17 -11.33 -0.23 -3.24
C GLU A 17 -11.29 -1.47 -2.33
N ALA A 18 -11.20 -1.28 -1.00
CA ALA A 18 -11.32 -2.38 -0.05
C ALA A 18 -12.67 -3.08 -0.17
N MET A 19 -13.77 -2.30 -0.30
CA MET A 19 -15.10 -2.83 -0.56
C MET A 19 -15.15 -3.66 -1.84
N ARG A 20 -14.58 -3.17 -2.94
CA ARG A 20 -14.53 -3.89 -4.22
C ARG A 20 -13.86 -5.26 -4.08
N LEU A 21 -12.73 -5.32 -3.39
CA LEU A 21 -12.00 -6.57 -3.16
C LEU A 21 -12.74 -7.52 -2.21
N VAL A 22 -13.27 -7.02 -1.10
CA VAL A 22 -14.05 -7.82 -0.14
C VAL A 22 -15.35 -8.36 -0.76
N ALA A 23 -16.02 -7.57 -1.62
CA ALA A 23 -17.26 -7.98 -2.27
C ALA A 23 -17.13 -9.22 -3.17
N SER A 24 -15.96 -9.44 -3.75
CA SER A 24 -15.62 -10.60 -4.61
C SER A 24 -14.79 -11.66 -3.89
N HIS A 25 -14.45 -11.47 -2.62
CA HIS A 25 -13.57 -12.36 -1.88
C HIS A 25 -14.28 -13.70 -1.57
N PRO A 26 -13.63 -14.86 -1.76
CA PRO A 26 -14.26 -16.17 -1.57
C PRO A 26 -14.63 -16.49 -0.11
N SER A 27 -13.93 -15.90 0.85
CA SER A 27 -14.08 -16.23 2.29
C SER A 27 -14.52 -15.04 3.14
N PHE A 28 -14.49 -13.80 2.61
CA PHE A 28 -14.92 -12.60 3.35
C PHE A 28 -16.37 -12.25 3.04
N GLU A 29 -17.07 -11.78 4.07
CA GLU A 29 -18.43 -11.25 3.96
C GLU A 29 -18.45 -9.83 4.52
N LEU A 30 -18.73 -8.83 3.67
CA LEU A 30 -18.91 -7.46 4.13
C LEU A 30 -20.24 -7.34 4.88
N VAL A 31 -20.19 -7.12 6.19
CA VAL A 31 -21.36 -7.03 7.06
C VAL A 31 -21.52 -5.66 7.73
N TYR A 32 -20.50 -4.81 7.65
CA TYR A 32 -20.50 -3.46 8.22
C TYR A 32 -19.75 -2.48 7.32
N ALA A 33 -20.30 -1.32 7.13
CA ALA A 33 -19.69 -0.23 6.39
C ALA A 33 -19.97 1.09 7.12
N ALA A 34 -18.90 1.87 7.40
CA ALA A 34 -19.06 3.19 8.02
C ALA A 34 -18.31 4.27 7.24
N GLY A 35 -18.91 5.47 7.20
CA GLY A 35 -18.31 6.62 6.51
C GLY A 35 -19.11 7.90 6.76
N GLU A 36 -18.47 8.92 7.35
CA GLU A 36 -19.11 10.18 7.76
C GLU A 36 -19.87 10.86 6.60
N GLY A 37 -19.24 11.03 5.44
CA GLY A 37 -19.81 11.77 4.31
C GLY A 37 -20.93 11.04 3.55
N SER A 38 -21.28 9.80 3.93
CA SER A 38 -22.31 8.98 3.27
C SER A 38 -23.15 8.18 4.28
N ALA A 39 -23.08 8.52 5.56
CA ALA A 39 -23.89 7.89 6.58
C ALA A 39 -25.40 8.03 6.30
N GLY A 40 -26.14 6.94 6.50
CA GLY A 40 -27.57 6.85 6.22
C GLY A 40 -27.93 6.44 4.78
N SER A 41 -26.97 6.47 3.83
CA SER A 41 -27.23 6.00 2.47
C SER A 41 -26.99 4.49 2.34
N ARG A 42 -27.64 3.85 1.36
CA ARG A 42 -27.37 2.45 1.03
C ARG A 42 -26.06 2.36 0.23
N LEU A 43 -25.38 1.23 0.34
CA LEU A 43 -24.12 1.02 -0.37
C LEU A 43 -24.28 1.18 -1.90
N VAL A 44 -25.43 0.74 -2.46
CA VAL A 44 -25.74 0.88 -3.90
C VAL A 44 -25.91 2.33 -4.33
N ASP A 45 -26.38 3.21 -3.45
CA ASP A 45 -26.55 4.63 -3.78
C ASP A 45 -25.18 5.33 -3.94
N ARG A 46 -24.18 4.81 -3.26
CA ARG A 46 -22.78 5.29 -3.35
C ARG A 46 -21.96 4.59 -4.40
N PHE A 47 -22.21 3.31 -4.59
CA PHE A 47 -21.48 2.41 -5.50
C PHE A 47 -22.50 1.60 -6.31
N PRO A 48 -23.04 2.13 -7.41
CA PRO A 48 -24.11 1.48 -8.16
C PRO A 48 -23.76 0.09 -8.72
N GLY A 49 -22.46 -0.20 -8.90
CA GLY A 49 -21.96 -1.49 -9.40
C GLY A 49 -21.78 -2.57 -8.34
N VAL A 50 -22.21 -2.36 -7.08
CA VAL A 50 -22.08 -3.41 -6.05
C VAL A 50 -22.97 -4.61 -6.33
N PRO A 51 -22.54 -5.84 -5.97
CA PRO A 51 -23.38 -7.03 -6.08
C PRO A 51 -24.70 -6.88 -5.33
N ALA A 52 -25.77 -7.49 -5.85
CA ALA A 52 -27.12 -7.40 -5.27
C ALA A 52 -27.18 -7.73 -3.76
N LYS A 53 -26.35 -8.69 -3.31
CA LYS A 53 -26.24 -9.06 -1.88
C LYS A 53 -25.80 -7.91 -0.97
N LEU A 54 -25.08 -6.91 -1.49
CA LEU A 54 -24.57 -5.75 -0.75
C LEU A 54 -25.42 -4.48 -0.98
N ALA A 55 -26.33 -4.48 -1.95
CA ALA A 55 -27.05 -3.30 -2.38
C ALA A 55 -27.83 -2.60 -1.26
N LYS A 56 -28.36 -3.38 -0.32
CA LYS A 56 -29.18 -2.89 0.81
C LYS A 56 -28.36 -2.56 2.07
N LEU A 57 -27.05 -2.84 2.09
CA LEU A 57 -26.21 -2.52 3.24
C LEU A 57 -26.19 -1.00 3.43
N VAL A 58 -26.54 -0.54 4.62
CA VAL A 58 -26.54 0.88 4.98
C VAL A 58 -25.13 1.27 5.39
N ILE A 59 -24.65 2.41 4.91
CA ILE A 59 -23.42 3.03 5.39
C ILE A 59 -23.74 3.75 6.69
N GLU A 60 -23.14 3.32 7.78
CA GLU A 60 -23.41 3.87 9.10
C GLU A 60 -22.46 5.04 9.42
N LYS A 61 -22.87 5.86 10.38
CA LYS A 61 -21.93 6.71 11.10
C LYS A 61 -21.10 5.82 12.02
N TRP A 62 -19.79 6.10 12.12
CA TRP A 62 -18.94 5.32 13.04
C TRP A 62 -19.42 5.45 14.49
N ASP A 63 -19.79 4.33 15.08
CA ASP A 63 -20.07 4.19 16.51
C ASP A 63 -19.63 2.81 16.99
N PRO A 64 -18.61 2.72 17.87
CA PRO A 64 -18.12 1.44 18.38
C PRO A 64 -19.17 0.70 19.23
N ALA A 65 -20.17 1.39 19.79
CA ALA A 65 -21.24 0.77 20.58
C ALA A 65 -22.24 -0.02 19.72
N THR A 66 -22.33 0.28 18.43
CA THR A 66 -23.26 -0.36 17.48
C THR A 66 -22.57 -1.36 16.54
N LEU A 67 -21.27 -1.65 16.76
CA LEU A 67 -20.55 -2.59 15.93
C LEU A 67 -21.20 -3.98 16.00
N PRO A 68 -21.56 -4.59 14.86
CA PRO A 68 -21.98 -5.97 14.83
C PRO A 68 -20.79 -6.88 15.19
N LYS A 69 -21.05 -8.16 15.40
CA LYS A 69 -19.95 -9.14 15.54
C LYS A 69 -19.11 -9.12 14.28
N LEU A 70 -17.84 -8.78 14.41
CA LEU A 70 -16.83 -8.74 13.33
C LEU A 70 -15.67 -9.68 13.67
N ASP A 71 -15.07 -10.26 12.63
CA ASP A 71 -13.81 -10.99 12.74
C ASP A 71 -12.64 -10.06 12.37
N VAL A 72 -12.84 -9.17 11.36
CA VAL A 72 -11.83 -8.24 10.84
C VAL A 72 -12.45 -6.88 10.56
N LEU A 73 -11.72 -5.82 10.90
CA LEU A 73 -12.01 -4.44 10.52
C LEU A 73 -10.89 -3.89 9.62
N LEU A 74 -11.26 -3.43 8.44
CA LEU A 74 -10.37 -2.66 7.55
C LEU A 74 -10.66 -1.17 7.77
N ALA A 75 -9.64 -0.41 8.17
CA ALA A 75 -9.80 1.01 8.46
C ALA A 75 -9.07 1.85 7.40
N SER A 76 -9.83 2.57 6.56
CA SER A 76 -9.30 3.47 5.54
C SER A 76 -9.60 4.93 5.90
N LEU A 77 -8.93 5.40 6.93
CA LEU A 77 -9.11 6.72 7.51
C LEU A 77 -7.93 7.65 7.16
N PRO A 78 -8.14 8.97 7.15
CA PRO A 78 -7.04 9.92 7.02
C PRO A 78 -6.03 9.77 8.17
N THR A 79 -4.76 10.08 7.89
CA THR A 79 -3.73 10.19 8.93
C THR A 79 -4.16 11.23 9.99
N GLY A 80 -3.99 10.91 11.26
CA GLY A 80 -4.46 11.69 12.40
C GLY A 80 -5.86 11.33 12.92
N ALA A 81 -6.61 10.47 12.19
CA ALA A 81 -7.95 10.08 12.59
C ALA A 81 -8.10 8.60 12.98
N SER A 82 -7.20 7.73 12.51
CA SER A 82 -7.36 6.29 12.76
C SER A 82 -7.04 5.90 14.20
N ALA A 83 -6.12 6.58 14.87
CA ALA A 83 -5.72 6.26 16.24
C ALA A 83 -6.89 6.33 17.22
N GLU A 84 -7.67 7.42 17.22
CA GLU A 84 -8.83 7.58 18.10
C GLU A 84 -9.94 6.56 17.80
N VAL A 85 -10.24 6.38 16.51
CA VAL A 85 -11.27 5.45 16.05
C VAL A 85 -10.94 4.02 16.44
N LEU A 86 -9.70 3.58 16.20
CA LEU A 86 -9.29 2.19 16.41
C LEU A 86 -9.01 1.83 17.85
N ALA A 87 -8.69 2.79 18.71
CA ALA A 87 -8.58 2.58 20.16
C ALA A 87 -9.89 2.08 20.80
N ARG A 88 -11.03 2.35 20.17
CA ARG A 88 -12.37 2.00 20.66
C ARG A 88 -12.91 0.68 20.07
N VAL A 89 -12.16 0.02 19.19
CA VAL A 89 -12.55 -1.27 18.60
C VAL A 89 -12.31 -2.39 19.61
N PRO A 90 -13.28 -3.31 19.83
CA PRO A 90 -13.13 -4.46 20.71
C PRO A 90 -11.84 -5.25 20.42
N ARG A 91 -11.20 -5.80 21.47
CA ARG A 91 -9.89 -6.46 21.36
C ARG A 91 -9.92 -7.72 20.52
N GLU A 92 -11.07 -8.43 20.52
CA GLU A 92 -11.30 -9.65 19.75
C GLU A 92 -11.39 -9.42 18.23
N VAL A 93 -11.71 -8.20 17.79
CA VAL A 93 -11.76 -7.85 16.37
C VAL A 93 -10.34 -7.62 15.85
N LYS A 94 -9.92 -8.35 14.85
CA LYS A 94 -8.64 -8.11 14.16
C LYS A 94 -8.73 -6.83 13.34
N ILE A 95 -7.63 -6.07 13.27
CA ILE A 95 -7.62 -4.78 12.56
C ILE A 95 -6.48 -4.73 11.56
N VAL A 96 -6.79 -4.24 10.36
CA VAL A 96 -5.80 -3.74 9.40
C VAL A 96 -6.03 -2.24 9.20
N ASP A 97 -5.11 -1.42 9.68
CA ASP A 97 -5.15 0.03 9.53
C ASP A 97 -4.46 0.46 8.23
N ILE A 98 -5.23 0.94 7.26
CA ILE A 98 -4.74 1.50 5.99
C ILE A 98 -4.25 2.95 6.17
N GLY A 99 -4.65 3.59 7.29
CA GLY A 99 -4.18 4.90 7.69
C GLY A 99 -2.69 4.92 8.06
N GLY A 100 -2.19 6.09 8.46
CA GLY A 100 -0.77 6.27 8.76
C GLY A 100 -0.40 6.17 10.24
N ASP A 101 -1.38 6.20 11.13
CA ASP A 101 -1.17 6.51 12.54
C ASP A 101 -0.46 5.41 13.34
N HIS A 102 -0.60 4.16 12.91
CA HIS A 102 -0.06 3.01 13.65
C HIS A 102 1.22 2.42 13.05
N ARG A 103 1.77 3.02 12.01
CA ARG A 103 3.03 2.54 11.41
C ARG A 103 4.20 2.75 12.39
N TYR A 104 4.86 1.64 12.75
CA TYR A 104 5.94 1.63 13.75
C TYR A 104 5.51 2.11 15.15
N VAL A 105 4.25 1.87 15.52
CA VAL A 105 3.74 2.06 16.88
C VAL A 105 3.78 0.71 17.61
N GLU A 106 4.16 0.72 18.88
CA GLU A 106 4.20 -0.48 19.72
C GLU A 106 2.81 -1.16 19.76
N GLY A 107 2.81 -2.49 19.71
CA GLY A 107 1.58 -3.30 19.64
C GLY A 107 0.95 -3.44 18.26
N TRP A 108 1.55 -2.79 17.23
CA TRP A 108 1.13 -2.92 15.84
C TRP A 108 2.24 -3.53 14.97
N THR A 109 1.87 -4.54 14.20
CA THR A 109 2.80 -5.17 13.24
C THR A 109 2.77 -4.39 11.92
N TYR A 110 3.95 -4.06 11.40
CA TYR A 110 4.05 -3.37 10.11
C TYR A 110 3.77 -4.35 8.97
N GLY A 111 2.72 -4.08 8.19
CA GLY A 111 2.11 -4.99 7.24
C GLY A 111 2.72 -5.01 5.84
N LEU A 112 4.05 -4.96 5.68
CA LEU A 112 4.73 -5.12 4.38
C LEU A 112 4.81 -6.61 4.02
N ALA A 113 3.68 -7.18 3.54
CA ALA A 113 3.44 -8.61 3.45
C ALA A 113 4.43 -9.37 2.56
N ASP A 114 4.92 -8.77 1.47
CA ASP A 114 5.87 -9.47 0.60
C ASP A 114 7.28 -9.56 1.21
N VAL A 115 7.55 -8.76 2.24
CA VAL A 115 8.86 -8.77 2.95
C VAL A 115 8.77 -9.60 4.22
N TRP A 116 7.74 -9.41 5.05
CA TRP A 116 7.63 -10.05 6.37
C TRP A 116 6.30 -10.80 6.59
N PRO A 117 5.87 -11.71 5.70
CA PRO A 117 4.57 -12.37 5.87
C PRO A 117 4.48 -13.24 7.13
N ALA A 118 5.59 -13.87 7.54
CA ALA A 118 5.62 -14.69 8.75
C ALA A 118 5.41 -13.89 10.04
N GLU A 119 5.82 -12.62 10.06
CA GLU A 119 5.60 -11.74 11.22
C GLU A 119 4.15 -11.26 11.30
N ILE A 120 3.45 -11.18 10.16
CA ILE A 120 2.06 -10.73 10.06
C ILE A 120 1.09 -11.87 10.40
N ALA A 121 1.44 -13.09 10.02
CA ALA A 121 0.58 -14.25 10.25
C ALA A 121 0.23 -14.40 11.75
N GLY A 122 -1.06 -14.55 12.03
CA GLY A 122 -1.56 -14.72 13.41
C GLY A 122 -1.63 -13.43 14.25
N GLN A 123 -1.22 -12.30 13.74
CA GLN A 123 -1.36 -11.02 14.44
C GLN A 123 -2.82 -10.53 14.50
N THR A 124 -3.09 -9.57 15.38
CA THR A 124 -4.42 -9.00 15.54
C THR A 124 -4.48 -7.50 15.16
N ARG A 125 -3.34 -6.84 15.09
CA ARG A 125 -3.19 -5.40 14.81
C ARG A 125 -2.11 -5.22 13.75
N VAL A 126 -2.50 -4.84 12.54
CA VAL A 126 -1.58 -4.65 11.42
C VAL A 126 -1.70 -3.23 10.88
N ALA A 127 -0.58 -2.52 10.85
CA ALA A 127 -0.45 -1.21 10.22
C ALA A 127 -0.04 -1.40 8.75
N ASN A 128 -0.94 -1.12 7.83
CA ASN A 128 -0.72 -1.29 6.40
C ASN A 128 0.27 -0.23 5.86
N PRO A 129 1.24 -0.61 5.02
CA PRO A 129 2.15 0.35 4.40
C PRO A 129 1.43 1.42 3.59
N GLY A 130 2.06 2.59 3.46
CA GLY A 130 1.65 3.59 2.48
C GLY A 130 1.95 3.16 1.05
N CYS A 131 1.29 3.80 0.08
CA CYS A 131 1.46 3.42 -1.33
C CYS A 131 2.89 3.66 -1.85
N TYR A 132 3.52 4.76 -1.46
CA TYR A 132 4.91 5.03 -1.81
C TYR A 132 5.89 4.07 -1.13
N PRO A 133 5.78 3.81 0.19
CA PRO A 133 6.55 2.75 0.84
C PRO A 133 6.41 1.39 0.17
N ALA A 134 5.21 0.98 -0.23
CA ALA A 134 5.00 -0.30 -0.91
C ALA A 134 5.82 -0.41 -2.22
N ALA A 135 5.80 0.63 -3.07
CA ALA A 135 6.58 0.65 -4.31
C ALA A 135 8.09 0.76 -4.04
N THR A 136 8.48 1.68 -3.15
CA THR A 136 9.88 2.01 -2.88
C THR A 136 10.60 0.87 -2.17
N LEU A 137 10.02 0.39 -1.07
CA LEU A 137 10.63 -0.65 -0.25
C LEU A 137 10.60 -2.01 -0.95
N GLY A 138 9.58 -2.26 -1.79
CA GLY A 138 9.57 -3.42 -2.67
C GLY A 138 10.77 -3.48 -3.61
N ALA A 139 11.26 -2.34 -4.10
CA ALA A 139 12.46 -2.30 -4.92
C ALA A 139 13.76 -2.31 -4.09
N LEU A 140 13.77 -1.70 -2.90
CA LEU A 140 14.96 -1.57 -2.07
C LEU A 140 15.27 -2.80 -1.21
N ALA A 141 14.24 -3.52 -0.73
CA ALA A 141 14.42 -4.58 0.26
C ALA A 141 15.46 -5.66 -0.16
N PRO A 142 15.42 -6.22 -1.38
CA PRO A 142 16.42 -7.20 -1.79
C PRO A 142 17.86 -6.67 -1.74
N LEU A 143 18.05 -5.43 -2.19
CA LEU A 143 19.37 -4.82 -2.27
C LEU A 143 19.95 -4.48 -0.90
N LEU A 144 19.10 -4.05 0.04
CA LEU A 144 19.48 -3.73 1.41
C LEU A 144 19.82 -5.00 2.21
N VAL A 145 19.00 -6.05 2.08
CA VAL A 145 19.22 -7.33 2.77
C VAL A 145 20.50 -8.03 2.28
N ASP A 146 20.73 -8.05 0.97
CA ASP A 146 21.96 -8.61 0.38
C ASP A 146 23.15 -7.64 0.48
N LYS A 147 22.98 -6.48 1.12
CA LYS A 147 24.04 -5.47 1.33
C LYS A 147 24.71 -5.00 0.04
N LEU A 148 23.95 -4.94 -1.05
CA LEU A 148 24.46 -4.47 -2.35
C LEU A 148 24.54 -2.95 -2.42
N ILE A 149 23.71 -2.22 -1.65
CA ILE A 149 23.67 -0.76 -1.64
C ILE A 149 23.88 -0.19 -0.24
N GLU A 150 24.34 1.06 -0.18
CA GLU A 150 24.40 1.84 1.05
C GLU A 150 22.98 2.25 1.47
N PRO A 151 22.65 2.18 2.78
CA PRO A 151 21.34 2.59 3.29
C PRO A 151 21.16 4.12 3.38
N GLY A 152 22.26 4.86 3.38
CA GLY A 152 22.27 6.33 3.44
C GLY A 152 22.32 6.98 2.07
N ASN A 153 21.95 8.28 2.02
CA ASN A 153 22.00 9.12 0.81
C ASN A 153 21.19 8.54 -0.38
N ILE A 154 20.11 7.83 -0.08
CA ILE A 154 19.18 7.31 -1.09
C ILE A 154 18.28 8.47 -1.58
N VAL A 155 18.19 8.65 -2.90
CA VAL A 155 17.27 9.62 -3.51
C VAL A 155 16.11 8.87 -4.14
N ILE A 156 14.89 9.20 -3.71
CA ILE A 156 13.65 8.58 -4.15
C ILE A 156 12.80 9.62 -4.87
N ASP A 157 12.61 9.44 -6.16
CA ASP A 157 11.79 10.28 -7.01
C ASP A 157 10.56 9.47 -7.47
N VAL A 158 9.38 9.84 -6.98
CA VAL A 158 8.16 9.02 -7.15
C VAL A 158 7.08 9.80 -7.89
N LYS A 159 6.46 9.14 -8.86
CA LYS A 159 5.29 9.62 -9.61
C LYS A 159 4.06 8.83 -9.18
N THR A 160 2.96 9.53 -8.87
CA THR A 160 1.69 8.87 -8.50
C THR A 160 0.49 9.47 -9.19
N GLY A 161 -0.52 8.63 -9.38
CA GLY A 161 -1.83 9.08 -9.85
C GLY A 161 -2.60 9.89 -8.80
N ILE A 162 -3.50 10.73 -9.26
CA ILE A 162 -4.27 11.69 -8.46
C ILE A 162 -5.09 11.02 -7.35
N SER A 163 -5.56 9.78 -7.55
CA SER A 163 -6.30 9.07 -6.51
C SER A 163 -5.49 8.82 -5.23
N GLY A 164 -4.16 8.94 -5.28
CA GLY A 164 -3.28 8.86 -4.11
C GLY A 164 -3.48 10.01 -3.11
N ALA A 165 -4.00 11.15 -3.56
CA ALA A 165 -4.39 12.27 -2.70
C ALA A 165 -5.69 12.03 -1.90
N GLY A 166 -6.35 10.91 -2.13
CA GLY A 166 -7.65 10.62 -1.53
C GLY A 166 -8.80 11.35 -2.21
N ARG A 167 -10.02 11.10 -1.74
CA ARG A 167 -11.21 11.79 -2.27
C ARG A 167 -11.31 13.22 -1.75
N GLY A 168 -10.45 13.71 -0.92
CA GLY A 168 -10.40 15.02 -0.26
C GLY A 168 -11.56 15.96 -0.57
N GLY A 169 -11.90 16.86 0.33
CA GLY A 169 -13.02 17.77 0.12
C GLY A 169 -12.95 18.56 -1.18
N ALA A 170 -13.84 19.47 -1.41
CA ALA A 170 -14.02 20.32 -2.60
C ALA A 170 -12.79 21.19 -2.97
N ASP A 171 -11.58 20.77 -2.61
CA ASP A 171 -10.36 21.46 -2.92
C ASP A 171 -10.07 21.29 -4.42
N SER A 172 -10.29 22.33 -5.17
CA SER A 172 -10.20 22.37 -6.64
C SER A 172 -8.82 21.95 -7.19
N LYS A 173 -7.75 22.01 -6.37
CA LYS A 173 -6.37 21.65 -6.78
C LYS A 173 -6.19 20.20 -7.25
N PHE A 174 -7.15 19.33 -6.98
CA PHE A 174 -7.18 17.95 -7.47
C PHE A 174 -8.31 17.71 -8.49
N GLY A 175 -9.00 18.78 -8.90
CA GLY A 175 -9.99 18.74 -9.95
C GLY A 175 -9.38 18.38 -11.31
N TYR A 176 -10.24 17.96 -12.25
CA TYR A 176 -9.77 17.56 -13.58
C TYR A 176 -8.97 18.66 -14.30
N ALA A 177 -9.47 19.90 -14.27
CA ALA A 177 -8.81 21.02 -14.95
C ALA A 177 -7.42 21.36 -14.40
N GLU A 178 -7.21 21.17 -13.07
CA GLU A 178 -5.93 21.43 -12.42
C GLU A 178 -4.94 20.27 -12.58
N SER A 179 -5.46 19.06 -12.74
CA SER A 179 -4.66 17.83 -12.75
C SER A 179 -4.33 17.37 -14.15
N ASN A 180 -5.17 17.68 -15.15
CA ASN A 180 -4.96 17.25 -16.53
C ASN A 180 -3.75 17.96 -17.13
N GLU A 181 -2.88 17.22 -17.84
CA GLU A 181 -1.67 17.74 -18.48
C GLU A 181 -0.69 18.46 -17.51
N ASN A 182 -0.82 18.22 -16.21
CA ASN A 182 -0.03 18.87 -15.16
C ASN A 182 0.76 17.86 -14.34
N LEU A 183 2.02 18.18 -14.04
CA LEU A 183 2.91 17.39 -13.18
C LEU A 183 3.43 18.28 -12.06
N VAL A 184 3.14 17.90 -10.81
CA VAL A 184 3.41 18.77 -9.65
C VAL A 184 4.20 18.03 -8.58
N PRO A 185 5.42 18.47 -8.20
CA PRO A 185 6.08 18.00 -6.99
C PRO A 185 5.35 18.54 -5.76
N TYR A 186 5.24 17.74 -4.71
CA TYR A 186 4.57 18.15 -3.48
C TYR A 186 5.20 17.53 -2.24
N GLY A 187 4.88 18.08 -1.07
CA GLY A 187 5.32 17.52 0.20
C GLY A 187 6.84 17.43 0.38
N LEU A 188 7.60 18.28 -0.31
CA LEU A 188 9.06 18.27 -0.31
C LEU A 188 9.62 18.33 1.11
N LEU A 189 10.46 17.37 1.46
CA LEU A 189 11.12 17.24 2.78
C LEU A 189 10.16 17.09 3.98
N LYS A 190 8.83 17.01 3.75
CA LYS A 190 7.80 16.97 4.80
C LYS A 190 6.76 15.87 4.61
N HIS A 191 6.93 15.00 3.61
CA HIS A 191 5.93 14.00 3.29
C HIS A 191 5.79 12.96 4.41
N VAL A 192 4.56 12.62 4.76
CA VAL A 192 4.22 11.70 5.87
C VAL A 192 4.79 10.28 5.71
N HIS A 193 5.12 9.84 4.50
CA HIS A 193 5.74 8.54 4.25
C HIS A 193 7.27 8.54 4.43
N MET A 194 7.92 9.70 4.55
CA MET A 194 9.37 9.77 4.69
C MET A 194 9.89 9.06 5.95
N PRO A 195 9.30 9.28 7.15
CA PRO A 195 9.71 8.55 8.35
C PRO A 195 9.48 7.04 8.26
N GLU A 196 8.39 6.62 7.60
CA GLU A 196 8.07 5.21 7.37
C GLU A 196 9.14 4.53 6.50
N ILE A 197 9.53 5.17 5.40
CA ILE A 197 10.58 4.68 4.50
C ILE A 197 11.91 4.60 5.23
N ALA A 198 12.30 5.66 5.95
CA ALA A 198 13.57 5.70 6.69
C ALA A 198 13.68 4.56 7.72
N LYS A 199 12.68 4.41 8.59
CA LYS A 199 12.64 3.33 9.59
C LYS A 199 12.69 1.95 8.96
N THR A 200 12.04 1.76 7.81
CA THR A 200 12.08 0.47 7.13
C THR A 200 13.45 0.19 6.49
N ILE A 201 14.09 1.19 5.89
CA ILE A 201 15.46 1.06 5.39
C ILE A 201 16.41 0.67 6.53
N GLU A 202 16.32 1.35 7.66
CA GLU A 202 17.12 1.05 8.86
C GLU A 202 16.90 -0.37 9.36
N ARG A 203 15.64 -0.81 9.43
CA ARG A 203 15.27 -2.17 9.82
C ARG A 203 15.83 -3.24 8.86
N LEU A 204 15.77 -3.00 7.55
CA LEU A 204 16.24 -3.94 6.53
C LEU A 204 17.75 -4.06 6.47
N SER A 205 18.47 -2.95 6.65
CA SER A 205 19.91 -2.85 6.45
C SER A 205 20.72 -3.01 7.74
N GLY A 206 20.12 -2.74 8.89
CA GLY A 206 20.82 -2.52 10.16
C GLY A 206 21.68 -1.24 10.19
N GLY A 207 21.56 -0.37 9.18
CA GLY A 207 22.31 0.87 9.03
C GLY A 207 21.41 2.10 9.04
N SER A 208 22.00 3.30 9.00
CA SER A 208 21.27 4.56 9.03
C SER A 208 20.76 4.98 7.65
N ALA A 209 19.51 5.43 7.58
CA ALA A 209 18.91 6.08 6.41
C ALA A 209 19.25 7.58 6.30
N ALA A 210 20.36 8.03 6.89
CA ALA A 210 20.77 9.42 6.85
C ALA A 210 20.90 9.94 5.41
N GLY A 211 20.51 11.18 5.16
CA GLY A 211 20.57 11.80 3.84
C GLY A 211 19.50 11.28 2.86
N LEU A 212 18.46 10.58 3.34
CA LEU A 212 17.32 10.18 2.52
C LEU A 212 16.61 11.40 1.94
N VAL A 213 16.46 11.41 0.61
CA VAL A 213 15.66 12.41 -0.10
C VAL A 213 14.44 11.74 -0.71
N PHE A 214 13.27 12.31 -0.48
CA PHE A 214 12.01 11.82 -1.01
C PHE A 214 11.23 12.93 -1.71
N THR A 215 10.99 12.77 -3.00
CA THR A 215 10.34 13.76 -3.85
C THR A 215 9.15 13.13 -4.57
N PRO A 216 7.92 13.25 -4.03
CA PRO A 216 6.73 12.76 -4.71
C PRO A 216 6.20 13.78 -5.73
N HIS A 217 5.65 13.25 -6.84
CA HIS A 217 4.98 14.02 -7.87
C HIS A 217 3.58 13.46 -8.13
N LEU A 218 2.61 14.36 -8.24
CA LEU A 218 1.32 14.04 -8.84
C LEU A 218 1.46 14.13 -10.36
N VAL A 219 0.95 13.13 -11.06
CA VAL A 219 0.94 13.09 -12.52
C VAL A 219 -0.47 12.88 -13.05
N PRO A 220 -0.79 13.29 -14.29
CA PRO A 220 -2.16 13.25 -14.84
C PRO A 220 -2.60 11.82 -15.20
N MET A 221 -2.63 10.97 -14.21
CA MET A 221 -3.21 9.61 -14.29
C MET A 221 -4.06 9.33 -13.06
N THR A 222 -5.04 8.46 -13.17
CA THR A 222 -5.93 8.13 -12.05
C THR A 222 -5.22 7.27 -11.01
N ARG A 223 -4.57 6.18 -11.44
CA ARG A 223 -3.94 5.17 -10.58
C ARG A 223 -2.49 4.90 -11.01
N GLY A 224 -1.72 4.38 -10.09
CA GLY A 224 -0.35 3.93 -10.29
C GLY A 224 0.66 4.72 -9.47
N VAL A 225 1.71 4.04 -9.06
CA VAL A 225 2.94 4.59 -8.46
C VAL A 225 4.11 4.05 -9.23
N LEU A 226 5.02 4.91 -9.66
CA LEU A 226 6.34 4.56 -10.16
C LEU A 226 7.39 5.23 -9.27
N ALA A 227 8.15 4.43 -8.53
CA ALA A 227 9.32 4.88 -7.79
C ALA A 227 10.58 4.69 -8.64
N THR A 228 11.34 5.75 -8.83
CA THR A 228 12.70 5.72 -9.39
C THR A 228 13.67 6.10 -8.28
N ILE A 229 14.56 5.20 -7.93
CA ILE A 229 15.35 5.30 -6.70
C ILE A 229 16.83 5.23 -7.06
N TYR A 230 17.58 6.22 -6.66
CA TYR A 230 19.03 6.33 -6.94
C TYR A 230 19.80 5.98 -5.66
N CYS A 231 20.67 4.96 -5.76
CA CYS A 231 21.46 4.43 -4.66
C CYS A 231 22.92 4.35 -5.05
N ARG A 232 23.79 4.30 -4.05
CA ARG A 232 25.21 3.95 -4.20
C ARG A 232 25.42 2.50 -3.80
N GLY A 233 26.27 1.78 -4.54
CA GLY A 233 26.73 0.47 -4.13
C GLY A 233 27.57 0.55 -2.87
N ARG A 234 27.54 -0.50 -2.06
CA ARG A 234 28.28 -0.55 -0.78
C ARG A 234 29.78 -0.80 -0.97
N ALA A 235 30.16 -1.53 -2.01
CA ALA A 235 31.56 -1.75 -2.36
C ALA A 235 32.10 -0.60 -3.21
N THR A 236 33.42 -0.47 -3.30
CA THR A 236 34.11 0.56 -4.12
C THR A 236 33.69 0.44 -5.60
N THR A 237 33.60 -0.79 -6.11
CA THR A 237 32.98 -1.08 -7.40
C THR A 237 31.53 -1.50 -7.13
N GLY A 238 30.57 -0.79 -7.73
CA GLY A 238 29.16 -1.05 -7.52
C GLY A 238 28.70 -2.42 -8.04
N PRO A 239 27.49 -2.87 -7.67
CA PRO A 239 26.93 -4.10 -8.20
C PRO A 239 26.57 -3.93 -9.69
N THR A 240 26.56 -5.05 -10.42
CA THR A 240 25.99 -5.09 -11.77
C THR A 240 24.48 -5.18 -11.75
N THR A 241 23.82 -4.83 -12.87
CA THR A 241 22.37 -5.03 -13.05
C THR A 241 21.96 -6.48 -12.80
N GLY A 242 22.76 -7.47 -13.29
CA GLY A 242 22.51 -8.89 -13.06
C GLY A 242 22.51 -9.25 -11.57
N GLN A 243 23.47 -8.77 -10.80
CA GLN A 243 23.52 -9.01 -9.35
C GLN A 243 22.30 -8.45 -8.62
N CYS A 244 21.84 -7.25 -9.00
CA CYS A 244 20.63 -6.66 -8.41
C CYS A 244 19.35 -7.48 -8.75
N LEU A 245 19.21 -7.90 -10.02
CA LEU A 245 18.10 -8.74 -10.46
C LEU A 245 18.08 -10.09 -9.76
N ASP A 246 19.25 -10.74 -9.63
CA ASP A 246 19.38 -12.04 -8.98
C ASP A 246 19.10 -11.96 -7.47
N ALA A 247 19.52 -10.89 -6.81
CA ALA A 247 19.16 -10.61 -5.42
C ALA A 247 17.64 -10.53 -5.26
N ALA A 248 16.97 -9.77 -6.13
CA ALA A 248 15.53 -9.63 -6.09
C ALA A 248 14.79 -10.95 -6.41
N ARG A 249 15.26 -11.72 -7.40
CA ARG A 249 14.67 -13.02 -7.73
C ARG A 249 14.78 -14.02 -6.57
N ARG A 250 15.93 -14.05 -5.88
CA ARG A 250 16.08 -14.88 -4.67
C ARG A 250 15.19 -14.42 -3.54
N PHE A 251 15.18 -13.12 -3.27
CA PHE A 251 14.42 -12.53 -2.18
C PHE A 251 12.91 -12.74 -2.32
N TYR A 252 12.39 -12.58 -3.54
CA TYR A 252 10.96 -12.74 -3.83
C TYR A 252 10.57 -14.14 -4.36
N ALA A 253 11.46 -15.12 -4.26
CA ALA A 253 11.11 -16.49 -4.62
C ALA A 253 9.89 -16.98 -3.83
N GLY A 254 8.84 -17.42 -4.53
CA GLY A 254 7.58 -17.86 -3.93
C GLY A 254 6.64 -16.73 -3.46
N ARG A 255 6.97 -15.45 -3.63
CA ARG A 255 6.04 -14.34 -3.36
C ARG A 255 5.04 -14.16 -4.49
N ALA A 256 3.76 -14.33 -4.17
CA ALA A 256 2.70 -14.39 -5.17
C ALA A 256 2.54 -13.09 -5.98
N PHE A 257 2.82 -11.92 -5.36
CA PHE A 257 2.48 -10.63 -5.96
C PHE A 257 3.65 -9.82 -6.50
N VAL A 258 4.89 -10.25 -6.29
CA VAL A 258 6.06 -9.51 -6.79
C VAL A 258 6.57 -10.13 -8.09
N ARG A 259 6.80 -9.28 -9.08
CA ARG A 259 7.36 -9.62 -10.39
C ARG A 259 8.68 -8.89 -10.58
N VAL A 260 9.77 -9.63 -10.67
CA VAL A 260 11.09 -9.10 -11.03
C VAL A 260 11.21 -9.11 -12.53
N THR A 261 11.46 -7.96 -13.14
CA THR A 261 11.51 -7.81 -14.62
C THR A 261 12.85 -7.28 -15.07
N ASP A 262 13.31 -7.71 -16.25
CA ASP A 262 14.54 -7.22 -16.88
C ASP A 262 14.35 -5.87 -17.58
N LYS A 263 13.11 -5.48 -17.81
CA LYS A 263 12.74 -4.20 -18.44
C LYS A 263 12.19 -3.23 -17.37
N PRO A 264 12.39 -1.92 -17.55
CA PRO A 264 11.76 -0.91 -16.69
C PRO A 264 10.25 -1.11 -16.61
N PRO A 265 9.67 -1.20 -15.40
CA PRO A 265 8.25 -1.46 -15.23
C PRO A 265 7.40 -0.23 -15.57
N GLN A 266 6.13 -0.48 -15.91
CA GLN A 266 5.16 0.56 -16.26
C GLN A 266 3.96 0.49 -15.31
N THR A 267 3.38 1.66 -14.97
CA THR A 267 2.24 1.74 -14.06
C THR A 267 1.02 0.94 -14.54
N LYS A 268 0.78 0.88 -15.84
CA LYS A 268 -0.32 0.10 -16.43
C LYS A 268 -0.23 -1.41 -16.14
N TRP A 269 0.97 -1.94 -15.93
CA TRP A 269 1.13 -3.36 -15.62
C TRP A 269 0.55 -3.76 -14.26
N ALA A 270 0.39 -2.79 -13.34
CA ALA A 270 -0.14 -3.03 -12.00
C ALA A 270 -1.59 -2.56 -11.81
N THR A 271 -2.14 -1.76 -12.73
CA THR A 271 -3.42 -1.08 -12.57
C THR A 271 -4.56 -2.05 -12.24
N GLY A 272 -5.27 -1.80 -11.14
CA GLY A 272 -6.43 -2.58 -10.68
C GLY A 272 -6.09 -3.92 -10.01
N SER A 273 -4.81 -4.26 -9.88
CA SER A 273 -4.34 -5.54 -9.30
C SER A 273 -3.57 -5.37 -7.98
N ASN A 274 -3.23 -6.51 -7.37
CA ASN A 274 -2.33 -6.55 -6.20
C ASN A 274 -0.87 -6.83 -6.60
N LEU A 275 -0.50 -6.66 -7.87
CA LEU A 275 0.87 -6.89 -8.33
C LEU A 275 1.79 -5.72 -8.02
N ALA A 276 3.04 -6.07 -7.70
CA ALA A 276 4.17 -5.17 -7.64
C ALA A 276 5.22 -5.60 -8.68
N PHE A 277 5.79 -4.64 -9.39
CA PHE A 277 6.87 -4.89 -10.34
C PHE A 277 8.13 -4.18 -9.87
N VAL A 278 9.26 -4.88 -9.91
CA VAL A 278 10.56 -4.33 -9.58
C VAL A 278 11.58 -4.60 -10.69
N SER A 279 12.47 -3.65 -10.92
CA SER A 279 13.56 -3.76 -11.88
C SER A 279 14.74 -2.89 -11.47
N TYR A 280 15.89 -3.12 -12.08
CA TYR A 280 17.13 -2.44 -11.74
C TYR A 280 17.94 -2.11 -12.99
N ALA A 281 18.69 -1.02 -12.89
CA ALA A 281 19.79 -0.69 -13.79
C ALA A 281 20.98 -0.27 -12.93
N ALA A 282 22.16 -0.76 -13.23
CA ALA A 282 23.36 -0.44 -12.44
C ALA A 282 24.57 -0.19 -13.35
N ASP A 283 25.37 0.76 -12.93
CA ASP A 283 26.67 1.09 -13.52
C ASP A 283 27.75 0.90 -12.44
N PRO A 284 28.48 -0.23 -12.47
CA PRO A 284 29.50 -0.54 -11.47
C PRO A 284 30.65 0.47 -11.43
N GLU A 285 31.03 1.05 -12.59
CA GLU A 285 32.17 2.00 -12.68
C GLU A 285 31.83 3.32 -12.00
N ARG A 286 30.57 3.77 -12.13
CA ARG A 286 30.07 4.98 -11.47
C ARG A 286 29.55 4.72 -10.06
N ASN A 287 29.58 3.47 -9.62
CA ASN A 287 29.00 3.04 -8.36
C ASN A 287 27.54 3.51 -8.18
N LEU A 288 26.73 3.37 -9.23
CA LEU A 288 25.37 3.86 -9.28
C LEU A 288 24.39 2.70 -9.51
N VAL A 289 23.32 2.67 -8.71
CA VAL A 289 22.20 1.76 -8.87
C VAL A 289 20.91 2.57 -8.99
N ILE A 290 20.11 2.27 -10.00
CA ILE A 290 18.74 2.77 -10.16
C ILE A 290 17.80 1.59 -9.88
N ALA A 291 17.11 1.63 -8.76
CA ALA A 291 16.05 0.68 -8.44
C ALA A 291 14.69 1.26 -8.84
N MET A 292 13.84 0.45 -9.43
CA MET A 292 12.51 0.87 -9.90
C MET A 292 11.44 -0.03 -9.29
N GLY A 293 10.38 0.60 -8.74
CA GLY A 293 9.23 -0.11 -8.16
C GLY A 293 7.91 0.45 -8.68
N VAL A 294 6.99 -0.43 -9.05
CA VAL A 294 5.66 -0.06 -9.56
C VAL A 294 4.59 -0.83 -8.82
N VAL A 295 3.54 -0.12 -8.39
CA VAL A 295 2.30 -0.70 -7.84
C VAL A 295 1.09 0.14 -8.29
N ASP A 296 -0.11 -0.42 -8.17
CA ASP A 296 -1.33 0.40 -8.12
C ASP A 296 -1.47 1.00 -6.71
N ASN A 297 -1.58 2.33 -6.61
CA ASN A 297 -1.65 3.02 -5.32
C ASN A 297 -2.88 2.67 -4.47
N LEU A 298 -3.99 2.26 -5.07
CA LEU A 298 -5.19 1.79 -4.37
C LEU A 298 -5.22 0.26 -4.21
N GLY A 299 -4.62 -0.48 -5.15
CA GLY A 299 -4.43 -1.93 -5.08
C GLY A 299 -3.33 -2.29 -4.07
N LYS A 300 -2.18 -2.76 -4.58
CA LYS A 300 -1.01 -3.13 -3.75
C LYS A 300 -0.52 -1.98 -2.85
N GLY A 301 -0.70 -0.74 -3.25
CA GLY A 301 -0.33 0.44 -2.45
C GLY A 301 -1.25 0.73 -1.26
N ALA A 302 -2.44 0.12 -1.17
CA ALA A 302 -3.41 0.39 -0.09
C ALA A 302 -4.31 -0.83 0.19
N ALA A 303 -5.49 -0.88 -0.44
CA ALA A 303 -6.53 -1.85 -0.11
C ALA A 303 -6.15 -3.29 -0.48
N GLY A 304 -5.44 -3.51 -1.58
CA GLY A 304 -4.96 -4.85 -1.95
C GLY A 304 -3.98 -5.41 -0.94
N GLN A 305 -3.01 -4.61 -0.51
CA GLN A 305 -2.10 -4.96 0.60
C GLN A 305 -2.88 -5.21 1.89
N ALA A 306 -3.91 -4.41 2.18
CA ALA A 306 -4.71 -4.58 3.40
C ALA A 306 -5.51 -5.89 3.37
N VAL A 307 -6.08 -6.29 2.23
CA VAL A 307 -6.75 -7.59 2.07
C VAL A 307 -5.74 -8.74 2.16
N GLN A 308 -4.53 -8.60 1.60
CA GLN A 308 -3.46 -9.58 1.76
C GLN A 308 -3.07 -9.74 3.25
N ASN A 309 -2.92 -8.64 3.98
CA ASN A 309 -2.68 -8.64 5.42
C ASN A 309 -3.84 -9.30 6.18
N ALA A 310 -5.09 -8.99 5.81
CA ALA A 310 -6.28 -9.61 6.41
C ALA A 310 -6.32 -11.13 6.17
N ASN A 311 -5.94 -11.60 4.98
CA ASN A 311 -5.80 -13.01 4.69
C ASN A 311 -4.78 -13.68 5.63
N LEU A 312 -3.58 -13.11 5.75
CA LEU A 312 -2.52 -13.64 6.61
C LEU A 312 -2.94 -13.72 8.08
N ILE A 313 -3.54 -12.66 8.63
CA ILE A 313 -3.99 -12.66 10.03
C ILE A 313 -5.17 -13.61 10.29
N CYS A 314 -5.95 -13.92 9.25
CA CYS A 314 -7.07 -14.87 9.33
C CYS A 314 -6.66 -16.30 8.98
N GLY A 315 -5.39 -16.57 8.65
CA GLY A 315 -4.91 -17.92 8.30
C GLY A 315 -5.39 -18.40 6.94
N LEU A 316 -5.74 -17.47 6.04
CA LEU A 316 -6.10 -17.77 4.67
C LEU A 316 -4.85 -17.73 3.75
N PRO A 317 -4.90 -18.36 2.56
CA PRO A 317 -3.91 -18.10 1.53
C PRO A 317 -3.81 -16.60 1.25
N GLU A 318 -2.61 -16.05 1.21
CA GLU A 318 -2.39 -14.60 1.00
C GLU A 318 -3.01 -14.09 -0.31
N THR A 319 -3.19 -14.97 -1.30
CA THR A 319 -3.74 -14.67 -2.62
C THR A 319 -5.27 -14.66 -2.68
N ALA A 320 -5.95 -15.15 -1.64
CA ALA A 320 -7.41 -15.28 -1.68
C ALA A 320 -8.08 -13.93 -2.02
N GLY A 321 -8.93 -13.92 -3.04
CA GLY A 321 -9.65 -12.74 -3.52
C GLY A 321 -8.78 -11.66 -4.19
N LEU A 322 -7.49 -11.95 -4.46
CA LEU A 322 -6.54 -11.00 -5.03
C LEU A 322 -5.94 -11.46 -6.37
N ASP A 323 -6.46 -12.53 -6.95
CA ASP A 323 -5.96 -13.14 -8.21
C ASP A 323 -6.36 -12.36 -9.48
N GLY A 324 -6.95 -11.18 -9.32
CA GLY A 324 -7.37 -10.34 -10.45
C GLY A 324 -6.16 -9.90 -11.29
N VAL A 325 -6.26 -10.10 -12.61
CA VAL A 325 -5.29 -9.56 -13.57
C VAL A 325 -5.41 -8.03 -13.67
N PRO A 326 -4.32 -7.33 -14.01
CA PRO A 326 -4.37 -5.89 -14.26
C PRO A 326 -5.38 -5.51 -15.34
N VAL A 327 -5.97 -4.33 -15.19
CA VAL A 327 -6.86 -3.76 -16.22
C VAL A 327 -5.99 -3.30 -17.40
N TRP A 328 -6.34 -3.75 -18.60
CA TRP A 328 -5.64 -3.42 -19.83
C TRP A 328 -6.64 -2.86 -20.87
N PRO A 329 -6.30 -1.81 -21.63
CA PRO A 329 -5.06 -1.05 -21.69
C PRO A 329 -4.84 -0.07 -20.55
#